data_b30614a30aebeb3b792f92e30b920834
#
_entry.id   b30614a30aebeb3b792f92e30b920834
#
_cell.length_a   1.000
_cell.length_b   1.000
_cell.length_c   1.000
_cell.angle_alpha   90.00
_cell.angle_beta   90.00
_cell.angle_gamma   90.00
#
_symmetry.space_group_name_H-M   'P 1'
#
loop_
_entity.id
_entity.type
_entity.pdbx_description
1 polymer ?
#
loop_
_entity_poly.entity_id
_entity_poly.type
_entity_poly.pdbx_seq_one_letter_code
_entity_poly.pdbx_strand_id
1 'polypeptide(L)'
;MRSVPFSASGKSFSIYEWRGSGPATLHVHHSDDEAWHVLDGELTFRYADQKETAGAGETVFVPAGVAHTYSAGAGARYLIVLTPRLSALITALQADRDPTHQHEIYRRFDSELLE
;
A
#
# COMPACT_ATOMS: atom_id res chain seq x y z
N MET A 1 6.51 -20.58 16.02
CA MET A 1 6.44 -19.80 14.76
C MET A 1 5.00 -19.42 14.48
N ARG A 2 4.79 -18.21 14.06
CA ARG A 2 3.45 -17.74 13.70
C ARG A 2 3.06 -18.30 12.32
N SER A 3 1.90 -18.97 12.23
CA SER A 3 1.42 -19.54 10.98
C SER A 3 0.42 -18.64 10.26
N VAL A 4 -0.16 -17.65 10.95
CA VAL A 4 -1.09 -16.70 10.37
C VAL A 4 -0.41 -15.34 10.23
N PRO A 5 -0.75 -14.54 9.18
CA PRO A 5 -0.19 -13.21 9.03
C PRO A 5 -0.52 -12.31 10.21
N PHE A 6 0.43 -11.44 10.56
CA PHE A 6 0.21 -10.46 11.61
C PHE A 6 -0.84 -9.44 11.18
N SER A 7 -1.70 -9.08 12.10
CA SER A 7 -2.70 -8.04 11.88
C SER A 7 -3.01 -7.36 13.21
N ALA A 8 -2.91 -6.04 13.22
CA ALA A 8 -3.25 -5.24 14.40
C ALA A 8 -3.85 -3.91 13.93
N SER A 9 -4.98 -3.53 14.51
CA SER A 9 -5.65 -2.27 14.20
C SER A 9 -5.83 -1.45 15.45
N GLY A 10 -5.38 -0.22 15.38
CA GLY A 10 -5.52 0.74 16.46
C GLY A 10 -6.35 1.95 16.03
N LYS A 11 -6.39 2.94 16.93
CA LYS A 11 -7.14 4.16 16.69
C LYS A 11 -6.48 5.05 15.63
N SER A 12 -5.15 5.05 15.58
CA SER A 12 -4.38 5.98 14.73
C SER A 12 -3.81 5.30 13.49
N PHE A 13 -3.55 4.02 13.55
CA PHE A 13 -3.01 3.27 12.42
C PHE A 13 -3.24 1.77 12.61
N SER A 14 -3.04 1.05 11.50
CA SER A 14 -3.08 -0.41 11.48
C SER A 14 -1.80 -0.93 10.87
N ILE A 15 -1.40 -2.15 11.26
CA ILE A 15 -0.26 -2.84 10.67
C ILE A 15 -0.73 -4.20 10.20
N TYR A 16 -0.45 -4.52 8.93
CA TYR A 16 -0.79 -5.82 8.35
C TYR A 16 0.44 -6.46 7.74
N GLU A 17 0.55 -7.76 7.91
CA GLU A 17 1.55 -8.53 7.19
C GLU A 17 0.92 -9.00 5.89
N TRP A 18 1.50 -8.59 4.76
CA TRP A 18 0.99 -8.90 3.43
C TRP A 18 2.02 -9.56 2.55
N ARG A 19 1.51 -10.18 1.49
CA ARG A 19 2.26 -10.74 0.39
C ARG A 19 1.64 -10.22 -0.90
N GLY A 20 2.41 -10.20 -1.98
CA GLY A 20 1.91 -9.80 -3.28
C GLY A 20 1.98 -8.29 -3.52
N SER A 21 1.68 -7.92 -4.74
CA SER A 21 1.78 -6.53 -5.19
C SER A 21 0.58 -5.70 -4.74
N GLY A 22 0.79 -4.39 -4.66
CA GLY A 22 -0.28 -3.42 -4.52
C GLY A 22 -0.97 -3.15 -5.85
N PRO A 23 -1.83 -2.13 -5.90
CA PRO A 23 -2.46 -1.72 -7.14
C PRO A 23 -1.40 -1.33 -8.16
N ALA A 24 -1.55 -1.79 -9.41
CA ALA A 24 -0.57 -1.53 -10.46
C ALA A 24 -0.57 -0.08 -10.93
N THR A 25 -1.64 0.64 -10.67
CA THR A 25 -1.86 2.00 -11.16
C THR A 25 -1.21 3.03 -10.24
N LEU A 26 -0.47 3.96 -10.84
CA LEU A 26 0.09 5.08 -10.09
C LEU A 26 -1.04 5.88 -9.43
N HIS A 27 -0.88 6.20 -8.14
CA HIS A 27 -1.91 6.89 -7.37
C HIS A 27 -1.27 7.77 -6.31
N VAL A 28 -2.07 8.65 -5.71
CA VAL A 28 -1.62 9.55 -4.66
C VAL A 28 -2.66 9.56 -3.54
N HIS A 29 -2.17 9.61 -2.30
CA HIS A 29 -3.00 9.85 -1.11
C HIS A 29 -2.70 11.27 -0.65
N HIS A 30 -3.72 12.15 -0.69
CA HIS A 30 -3.48 13.59 -0.47
C HIS A 30 -3.18 13.93 0.99
N SER A 31 -3.73 13.17 1.93
CA SER A 31 -3.65 13.52 3.36
C SER A 31 -3.07 12.41 4.23
N ASP A 32 -2.68 11.28 3.67
CA ASP A 32 -2.26 10.12 4.46
C ASP A 32 -0.86 9.67 4.08
N ASP A 33 -0.05 9.44 5.10
CA ASP A 33 1.26 8.79 4.94
C ASP A 33 1.07 7.29 4.90
N GLU A 34 2.04 6.60 4.30
CA GLU A 34 2.02 5.14 4.18
C GLU A 34 3.43 4.60 4.32
N ALA A 35 3.58 3.42 4.93
CA ALA A 35 4.92 2.83 5.09
C ALA A 35 4.87 1.32 4.91
N TRP A 36 6.00 0.77 4.47
CA TRP A 36 6.22 -0.66 4.28
C TRP A 36 7.54 -1.05 4.93
N HIS A 37 7.57 -2.21 5.57
CA HIS A 37 8.81 -2.79 6.08
C HIS A 37 8.94 -4.20 5.52
N VAL A 38 9.98 -4.44 4.73
CA VAL A 38 10.16 -5.72 4.04
C VAL A 38 10.75 -6.74 5.00
N LEU A 39 10.09 -7.91 5.09
CA LEU A 39 10.52 -9.02 5.93
C LEU A 39 11.31 -10.05 5.11
N ASP A 40 10.81 -10.40 3.93
CA ASP A 40 11.44 -11.36 3.01
C ASP A 40 11.26 -10.88 1.58
N GLY A 41 12.24 -11.18 0.73
CA GLY A 41 12.16 -10.83 -0.68
C GLY A 41 12.37 -9.34 -0.89
N GLU A 42 11.71 -8.79 -1.90
CA GLU A 42 11.86 -7.37 -2.20
C GLU A 42 10.59 -6.78 -2.80
N LEU A 43 10.43 -5.46 -2.61
CA LEU A 43 9.39 -4.65 -3.22
C LEU A 43 10.05 -3.63 -4.13
N THR A 44 9.44 -3.39 -5.31
CA THR A 44 9.88 -2.33 -6.20
C THR A 44 8.82 -1.25 -6.24
N PHE A 45 9.20 -0.04 -5.86
CA PHE A 45 8.32 1.12 -5.85
C PHE A 45 8.54 1.94 -7.10
N ARG A 46 7.44 2.36 -7.71
CA ARG A 46 7.47 3.28 -8.85
C ARG A 46 6.87 4.61 -8.41
N TYR A 47 7.61 5.66 -8.67
CA TYR A 47 7.18 7.05 -8.46
C TYR A 47 6.95 7.70 -9.82
N ALA A 48 6.63 8.98 -9.84
CA ALA A 48 6.35 9.66 -11.09
C ALA A 48 7.54 9.64 -12.07
N ASP A 49 8.78 9.72 -11.54
CA ASP A 49 9.99 9.90 -12.34
C ASP A 49 11.12 8.93 -12.00
N GLN A 50 10.90 7.98 -11.09
CA GLN A 50 11.95 7.05 -10.69
C GLN A 50 11.38 5.78 -10.08
N LYS A 51 12.24 4.78 -9.94
CA LYS A 51 11.95 3.52 -9.24
C LYS A 51 12.96 3.31 -8.14
N GLU A 52 12.54 2.57 -7.11
CA GLU A 52 13.48 2.13 -6.07
C GLU A 52 13.06 0.74 -5.60
N THR A 53 14.04 -0.09 -5.27
CA THR A 53 13.81 -1.45 -4.78
C THR A 53 14.25 -1.54 -3.32
N ALA A 54 13.39 -2.10 -2.48
CA ALA A 54 13.65 -2.33 -1.07
C ALA A 54 13.71 -3.82 -0.79
N GLY A 55 14.76 -4.26 -0.12
CA GLY A 55 14.95 -5.66 0.27
C GLY A 55 14.66 -5.89 1.74
N ALA A 56 14.83 -7.15 2.18
CA ALA A 56 14.56 -7.55 3.55
C ALA A 56 15.28 -6.66 4.56
N GLY A 57 14.55 -6.21 5.57
CA GLY A 57 15.08 -5.32 6.61
C GLY A 57 14.98 -3.84 6.28
N GLU A 58 14.56 -3.48 5.06
CA GLU A 58 14.44 -2.09 4.66
C GLU A 58 13.00 -1.58 4.81
N THR A 59 12.88 -0.30 5.11
CA THR A 59 11.60 0.38 5.30
C THR A 59 11.45 1.46 4.22
N VAL A 60 10.26 1.54 3.62
CA VAL A 60 9.93 2.60 2.68
C VAL A 60 8.82 3.42 3.29
N PHE A 61 9.00 4.74 3.29
CA PHE A 61 8.01 5.68 3.78
C PHE A 61 7.58 6.58 2.62
N VAL A 62 6.28 6.63 2.36
CA VAL A 62 5.71 7.49 1.32
C VAL A 62 4.85 8.54 2.02
N PRO A 63 5.31 9.79 2.09
CA PRO A 63 4.51 10.83 2.72
C PRO A 63 3.28 11.20 1.88
N ALA A 64 2.28 11.78 2.53
CA ALA A 64 1.10 12.29 1.86
C ALA A 64 1.50 13.20 0.69
N GLY A 65 0.79 13.07 -0.43
CA GLY A 65 1.02 13.88 -1.62
C GLY A 65 2.03 13.32 -2.60
N VAL A 66 2.67 12.20 -2.30
CA VAL A 66 3.65 11.59 -3.21
C VAL A 66 3.00 10.47 -4.01
N ALA A 67 3.03 10.62 -5.34
CA ALA A 67 2.48 9.61 -6.25
C ALA A 67 3.34 8.36 -6.23
N HIS A 68 2.70 7.19 -6.15
CA HIS A 68 3.43 5.92 -6.04
C HIS A 68 2.57 4.72 -6.44
N THR A 69 3.25 3.62 -6.67
CA THR A 69 2.69 2.27 -6.71
C THR A 69 3.82 1.30 -6.43
N TYR A 70 3.53 0.03 -6.20
CA TYR A 70 4.58 -0.95 -5.95
C TYR A 70 4.20 -2.33 -6.45
N SER A 71 5.23 -3.12 -6.70
CA SER A 71 5.10 -4.53 -7.06
C SER A 71 5.97 -5.37 -6.13
N ALA A 72 5.56 -6.62 -5.91
CA ALA A 72 6.27 -7.54 -5.05
C ALA A 72 7.00 -8.59 -5.89
N GLY A 73 8.26 -8.84 -5.56
CA GLY A 73 9.01 -9.96 -6.12
C GLY A 73 8.48 -11.28 -5.59
N ALA A 74 8.93 -12.38 -6.19
CA ALA A 74 8.52 -13.72 -5.77
C ALA A 74 8.89 -13.96 -4.30
N GLY A 75 7.92 -14.46 -3.53
CA GLY A 75 8.13 -14.75 -2.12
C GLY A 75 8.22 -13.54 -1.20
N ALA A 76 7.93 -12.35 -1.70
CA ALA A 76 7.98 -11.14 -0.88
C ALA A 76 6.95 -11.21 0.25
N ARG A 77 7.37 -10.78 1.44
CA ARG A 77 6.53 -10.70 2.63
C ARG A 77 6.91 -9.42 3.35
N TYR A 78 5.94 -8.64 3.75
CA TYR A 78 6.21 -7.31 4.30
C TYR A 78 5.09 -6.88 5.24
N LEU A 79 5.43 -5.89 6.08
CA LEU A 79 4.44 -5.19 6.89
C LEU A 79 4.04 -3.92 6.17
N ILE A 80 2.74 -3.61 6.17
CA ILE A 80 2.24 -2.34 5.67
C ILE A 80 1.57 -1.60 6.81
N VAL A 81 1.89 -0.30 6.93
CA VAL A 81 1.33 0.58 7.97
C VAL A 81 0.36 1.54 7.29
N LEU A 82 -0.88 1.51 7.73
CA LEU A 82 -1.97 2.27 7.11
C LEU A 82 -2.68 3.12 8.14
N THR A 83 -3.05 4.34 7.73
CA THR A 83 -3.98 5.16 8.50
C THR A 83 -5.37 4.54 8.46
N PRO A 84 -6.30 4.94 9.34
CA PRO A 84 -7.67 4.44 9.27
C PRO A 84 -8.32 4.70 7.91
N ARG A 85 -8.05 5.86 7.28
CA ARG A 85 -8.61 6.18 5.96
C ARG A 85 -8.07 5.25 4.88
N LEU A 86 -6.76 4.97 4.88
CA LEU A 86 -6.17 4.06 3.91
C LEU A 86 -6.62 2.62 4.11
N SER A 87 -6.79 2.20 5.37
CA SER A 87 -7.34 0.89 5.68
C SER A 87 -8.76 0.76 5.12
N ALA A 88 -9.58 1.81 5.27
CA ALA A 88 -10.94 1.82 4.72
C ALA A 88 -10.94 1.83 3.19
N LEU A 89 -10.01 2.55 2.56
CA LEU A 89 -9.86 2.55 1.11
C LEU A 89 -9.61 1.14 0.59
N ILE A 90 -8.67 0.44 1.20
CA ILE A 90 -8.31 -0.92 0.77
C ILE A 90 -9.49 -1.88 0.94
N THR A 91 -10.22 -1.78 2.06
CA THR A 91 -11.43 -2.56 2.26
C THR A 91 -12.45 -2.30 1.17
N ALA A 92 -12.65 -1.03 0.80
CA ALA A 92 -13.59 -0.66 -0.26
C ALA A 92 -13.14 -1.21 -1.62
N LEU A 93 -11.85 -1.17 -1.93
CA LEU A 93 -11.30 -1.71 -3.18
C LEU A 93 -11.45 -3.23 -3.26
N GLN A 94 -11.31 -3.92 -2.13
CA GLN A 94 -11.50 -5.37 -2.07
C GLN A 94 -12.96 -5.77 -2.22
N ALA A 95 -13.87 -4.93 -1.75
CA ALA A 95 -15.31 -5.17 -1.83
C ALA A 95 -15.90 -4.86 -3.20
N ASP A 96 -15.27 -3.96 -3.96
CA ASP A 96 -15.76 -3.54 -5.28
C ASP A 96 -14.58 -3.51 -6.25
N ARG A 97 -14.48 -4.55 -7.09
CA ARG A 97 -13.38 -4.72 -8.02
C ARG A 97 -13.70 -4.26 -9.44
N ASP A 98 -14.85 -3.60 -9.63
CA ASP A 98 -15.22 -3.07 -10.94
C ASP A 98 -14.25 -1.97 -11.35
N PRO A 99 -13.52 -2.14 -12.48
CA PRO A 99 -12.53 -1.12 -12.90
C PRO A 99 -13.13 0.25 -13.14
N THR A 100 -14.42 0.32 -13.49
CA THR A 100 -15.07 1.60 -13.76
C THR A 100 -15.39 2.39 -12.50
N HIS A 101 -15.32 1.76 -11.31
CA HIS A 101 -15.59 2.40 -10.03
C HIS A 101 -14.34 2.88 -9.31
N GLN A 102 -13.14 2.52 -9.79
CA GLN A 102 -11.92 2.72 -9.02
C GLN A 102 -11.60 4.21 -8.78
N HIS A 103 -11.75 5.06 -9.77
CA HIS A 103 -11.50 6.50 -9.61
C HIS A 103 -12.36 7.10 -8.51
N GLU A 104 -13.66 6.75 -8.49
CA GLU A 104 -14.58 7.25 -7.48
C GLU A 104 -14.21 6.74 -6.09
N ILE A 105 -13.87 5.45 -5.98
CA ILE A 105 -13.50 4.86 -4.69
C ILE A 105 -12.29 5.59 -4.11
N TYR A 106 -11.24 5.82 -4.90
CA TYR A 106 -10.06 6.55 -4.44
C TYR A 106 -10.43 7.95 -3.94
N ARG A 107 -11.25 8.69 -4.71
CA ARG A 107 -11.65 10.05 -4.33
C ARG A 107 -12.43 10.09 -3.02
N ARG A 108 -13.21 9.05 -2.75
CA ARG A 108 -13.98 8.93 -1.51
C ARG A 108 -13.10 8.91 -0.27
N PHE A 109 -11.84 8.52 -0.43
CA PHE A 109 -10.86 8.41 0.65
C PHE A 109 -9.70 9.37 0.47
N ASP A 110 -9.97 10.54 -0.10
CA ASP A 110 -8.98 11.61 -0.29
C ASP A 110 -7.73 11.13 -1.04
N SER A 111 -7.95 10.34 -2.05
CA SER A 111 -6.90 9.77 -2.89
C SER A 111 -7.30 9.90 -4.35
N GLU A 112 -6.35 9.65 -5.26
CA GLU A 112 -6.60 9.82 -6.67
C GLU A 112 -5.77 8.86 -7.49
N LEU A 113 -6.40 8.23 -8.49
CA LEU A 113 -5.68 7.47 -9.51
C LEU A 113 -5.13 8.44 -10.55
N LEU A 114 -3.88 8.25 -10.93
CA LEU A 114 -3.17 9.15 -11.86
C LEU A 114 -2.97 8.53 -13.25
N GLU A 115 -3.41 7.29 -13.41
CA GLU A 115 -3.31 6.59 -14.69
C GLU A 115 -4.64 5.98 -15.10
#